data_b0fa13695ded84180dd84d4357e0daec
#
_entry.id   b0fa13695ded84180dd84d4357e0daec
#
_cell.length_a   1.000
_cell.length_b   1.000
_cell.length_c   1.000
_cell.angle_alpha   90.00
_cell.angle_beta   90.00
_cell.angle_gamma   90.00
#
_symmetry.space_group_name_H-M   'P 1'
#
loop_
_entity.id
_entity.type
_entity.pdbx_description
1 polymer ?
#
loop_
_entity_poly.entity_id
_entity_poly.type
_entity_poly.pdbx_seq_one_letter_code
_entity_poly.pdbx_strand_id
1 'polypeptide(L)'
;MPRYLVHIGPHKTGTTYIQSRLDAARDRLRAAGVVYPTTWRAGDAVPSHLRLFERIRHRQLDELQRELAALAVDDDALVILSSEDLQYLDAQEVRILADLLGTPNVTVAYYYYCRRWSELLPSCWQERVKHGDDQPLPEFLLLLTGHAHRSAIANYGIVLDRYVSVFGPARVRVVSYSNVADSQVDLAEHFVATFLPPLPDSLPPLPDGLPPLPDGLPPAPDARPNASLASTEIEMIRVLNALHRRHGGNPAVRSAPGICSTPGHSICRRSAPR
;
A
#
# COMPACT_ATOMS: atom_id res chain seq x y z
N MET A 1 18.21 8.22 -18.03
CA MET A 1 17.88 7.73 -16.65
C MET A 1 16.43 7.28 -16.62
N PRO A 2 16.11 6.13 -16.04
CA PRO A 2 14.76 5.62 -16.01
C PRO A 2 13.79 6.58 -15.32
N ARG A 3 12.54 6.50 -15.69
CA ARG A 3 11.44 7.22 -15.03
C ARG A 3 10.84 6.33 -13.94
N TYR A 4 10.38 6.93 -12.89
CA TYR A 4 9.80 6.20 -11.77
C TYR A 4 8.35 6.61 -11.52
N LEU A 5 7.49 5.62 -11.36
CA LEU A 5 6.14 5.76 -10.88
C LEU A 5 6.08 5.18 -9.46
N VAL A 6 5.91 6.03 -8.46
CA VAL A 6 5.87 5.61 -7.07
C VAL A 6 4.43 5.59 -6.57
N HIS A 7 3.88 4.39 -6.39
CA HIS A 7 2.53 4.17 -5.86
C HIS A 7 2.61 4.01 -4.34
N ILE A 8 2.06 4.96 -3.60
CA ILE A 8 2.24 5.05 -2.13
C ILE A 8 0.99 4.73 -1.31
N GLY A 9 0.03 4.07 -1.87
CA GLY A 9 -1.14 3.62 -1.13
C GLY A 9 -2.32 4.57 -1.21
N PRO A 10 -3.22 4.69 -0.23
CA PRO A 10 -3.13 4.19 1.14
C PRO A 10 -3.55 2.74 1.32
N HIS A 11 -3.41 2.25 2.54
CA HIS A 11 -3.98 0.95 2.93
C HIS A 11 -5.50 0.91 2.70
N LYS A 12 -6.04 -0.28 2.43
CA LYS A 12 -7.48 -0.56 2.27
C LYS A 12 -8.15 0.11 1.04
N THR A 13 -7.34 0.37 0.01
CA THR A 13 -7.78 0.92 -1.28
C THR A 13 -7.46 0.01 -2.47
N GLY A 14 -7.37 -1.29 -2.23
CA GLY A 14 -7.12 -2.27 -3.28
C GLY A 14 -5.67 -2.33 -3.77
N THR A 15 -4.71 -1.80 -3.00
CA THR A 15 -3.27 -1.82 -3.34
C THR A 15 -2.78 -3.22 -3.64
N THR A 16 -3.11 -4.21 -2.80
CA THR A 16 -2.74 -5.62 -3.02
C THR A 16 -3.28 -6.16 -4.35
N TYR A 17 -4.51 -5.77 -4.73
CA TYR A 17 -5.10 -6.17 -6.00
C TYR A 17 -4.30 -5.58 -7.18
N ILE A 18 -4.03 -4.27 -7.16
CA ILE A 18 -3.21 -3.59 -8.19
C ILE A 18 -1.83 -4.26 -8.29
N GLN A 19 -1.16 -4.47 -7.15
CA GLN A 19 0.16 -5.07 -7.08
C GLN A 19 0.18 -6.50 -7.67
N SER A 20 -0.81 -7.32 -7.33
CA SER A 20 -0.95 -8.68 -7.88
C SER A 20 -1.18 -8.68 -9.38
N ARG A 21 -1.97 -7.73 -9.88
CA ARG A 21 -2.25 -7.59 -11.31
C ARG A 21 -1.02 -7.10 -12.08
N LEU A 22 -0.27 -6.14 -11.54
CA LEU A 22 0.99 -5.68 -12.12
C LEU A 22 2.03 -6.80 -12.15
N ASP A 23 2.09 -7.61 -11.11
CA ASP A 23 3.00 -8.74 -11.04
C ASP A 23 2.65 -9.84 -12.05
N ALA A 24 1.38 -10.20 -12.16
CA ALA A 24 0.91 -11.15 -13.17
C ALA A 24 1.17 -10.68 -14.62
N ALA A 25 1.17 -9.37 -14.84
CA ALA A 25 1.43 -8.76 -16.15
C ALA A 25 2.92 -8.39 -16.38
N ARG A 26 3.84 -8.72 -15.47
CA ARG A 26 5.22 -8.23 -15.43
C ARG A 26 5.98 -8.37 -16.76
N ASP A 27 5.91 -9.54 -17.37
CA ASP A 27 6.64 -9.81 -18.62
C ASP A 27 6.10 -8.98 -19.78
N ARG A 28 4.79 -8.78 -19.82
CA ARG A 28 4.13 -7.94 -20.84
C ARG A 28 4.44 -6.47 -20.64
N LEU A 29 4.41 -6.00 -19.39
CA LEU A 29 4.82 -4.65 -19.02
C LEU A 29 6.28 -4.41 -19.43
N ARG A 30 7.15 -5.37 -19.17
CA ARG A 30 8.57 -5.29 -19.55
C ARG A 30 8.74 -5.19 -21.07
N ALA A 31 7.99 -5.95 -21.85
CA ALA A 31 7.99 -5.84 -23.30
C ALA A 31 7.55 -4.46 -23.81
N ALA A 32 6.80 -3.72 -23.01
CA ALA A 32 6.35 -2.35 -23.27
C ALA A 32 7.26 -1.26 -22.66
N GLY A 33 8.44 -1.62 -22.16
CA GLY A 33 9.35 -0.68 -21.49
C GLY A 33 8.91 -0.26 -20.08
N VAL A 34 7.96 -1.01 -19.47
CA VAL A 34 7.49 -0.78 -18.11
C VAL A 34 7.99 -1.91 -17.22
N VAL A 35 8.71 -1.59 -16.15
CA VAL A 35 9.31 -2.56 -15.26
C VAL A 35 8.61 -2.54 -13.91
N TYR A 36 8.06 -3.69 -13.49
CA TYR A 36 7.60 -3.94 -12.13
C TYR A 36 8.59 -4.90 -11.45
N PRO A 37 9.58 -4.38 -10.69
CA PRO A 37 10.68 -5.21 -10.20
C PRO A 37 10.23 -6.21 -9.14
N THR A 38 10.97 -7.31 -9.00
CA THR A 38 10.82 -8.25 -7.87
C THR A 38 11.70 -7.87 -6.68
N THR A 39 12.64 -6.96 -6.91
CA THR A 39 13.49 -6.37 -5.85
C THR A 39 12.62 -5.64 -4.83
N TRP A 40 13.02 -5.64 -3.58
CA TRP A 40 12.32 -5.02 -2.43
C TRP A 40 11.01 -5.67 -2.02
N ARG A 41 10.66 -6.83 -2.51
CA ARG A 41 9.52 -7.60 -2.01
C ARG A 41 9.82 -8.19 -0.63
N ALA A 42 8.81 -8.30 0.22
CA ALA A 42 8.93 -8.99 1.51
C ALA A 42 9.10 -10.51 1.36
N GLY A 43 8.67 -11.05 0.21
CA GLY A 43 8.76 -12.45 -0.17
C GLY A 43 8.12 -12.66 -1.54
N ASP A 44 8.27 -13.84 -2.13
CA ASP A 44 7.78 -14.14 -3.48
C ASP A 44 6.26 -14.04 -3.61
N ALA A 45 5.53 -14.35 -2.55
CA ALA A 45 4.06 -14.29 -2.53
C ALA A 45 3.50 -12.87 -2.30
N VAL A 46 4.35 -11.89 -1.99
CA VAL A 46 3.90 -10.52 -1.67
C VAL A 46 4.45 -9.56 -2.72
N PRO A 47 3.62 -9.12 -3.68
CA PRO A 47 4.09 -8.27 -4.78
C PRO A 47 4.38 -6.81 -4.36
N SER A 48 4.19 -6.43 -3.11
CA SER A 48 4.50 -5.11 -2.56
C SER A 48 5.99 -4.90 -2.37
N HIS A 49 6.50 -3.71 -2.67
CA HIS A 49 7.89 -3.31 -2.43
C HIS A 49 8.10 -2.80 -0.99
N LEU A 50 7.61 -3.56 -0.01
CA LEU A 50 7.70 -3.23 1.42
C LEU A 50 9.14 -2.99 1.86
N ARG A 51 10.11 -3.80 1.37
CA ARG A 51 11.52 -3.65 1.76
C ARG A 51 12.13 -2.31 1.33
N LEU A 52 11.61 -1.67 0.29
CA LEU A 52 12.02 -0.31 -0.06
C LEU A 52 11.72 0.66 1.10
N PHE A 53 10.50 0.59 1.64
CA PHE A 53 10.11 1.37 2.81
C PHE A 53 11.00 1.04 4.02
N GLU A 54 11.19 -0.24 4.34
CA GLU A 54 12.00 -0.70 5.47
C GLU A 54 13.46 -0.20 5.37
N ARG A 55 14.07 -0.31 4.19
CA ARG A 55 15.44 0.16 3.97
C ARG A 55 15.59 1.67 4.14
N ILE A 56 14.64 2.45 3.63
CA ILE A 56 14.62 3.92 3.83
C ILE A 56 14.49 4.22 5.32
N ARG A 57 13.57 3.57 6.01
CA ARG A 57 13.30 3.73 7.44
C ARG A 57 14.51 3.42 8.30
N HIS A 58 15.23 2.34 7.97
CA HIS A 58 16.44 1.91 8.66
C HIS A 58 17.73 2.52 8.14
N ARG A 59 17.63 3.49 7.21
CA ARG A 59 18.80 4.22 6.64
C ARG A 59 19.82 3.30 5.95
N GLN A 60 19.39 2.22 5.36
CA GLN A 60 20.22 1.26 4.62
C GLN A 60 20.48 1.76 3.19
N LEU A 61 21.07 2.96 3.05
CA LEU A 61 21.13 3.68 1.78
C LEU A 61 22.13 3.06 0.79
N ASP A 62 23.26 2.54 1.28
CA ASP A 62 24.26 1.87 0.43
C ASP A 62 23.70 0.60 -0.21
N GLU A 63 22.85 -0.12 0.52
CA GLU A 63 22.18 -1.29 0.00
C GLU A 63 21.15 -0.91 -1.05
N LEU A 64 20.35 0.13 -0.78
CA LEU A 64 19.38 0.65 -1.73
C LEU A 64 20.03 1.10 -3.04
N GLN A 65 21.15 1.83 -2.97
CA GLN A 65 21.87 2.28 -4.15
C GLN A 65 22.40 1.11 -4.99
N ARG A 66 22.96 0.08 -4.33
CA ARG A 66 23.42 -1.14 -5.01
C ARG A 66 22.27 -1.90 -5.65
N GLU A 67 21.15 -2.06 -4.93
CA GLU A 67 19.95 -2.73 -5.42
C GLU A 67 19.32 -1.96 -6.61
N LEU A 68 19.31 -0.63 -6.54
CA LEU A 68 18.82 0.23 -7.62
C LEU A 68 19.67 0.11 -8.87
N ALA A 69 21.01 0.14 -8.71
CA ALA A 69 21.94 -0.04 -9.82
C ALA A 69 21.84 -1.45 -10.43
N ALA A 70 21.50 -2.46 -9.63
CA ALA A 70 21.34 -3.84 -10.09
C ALA A 70 20.04 -4.10 -10.85
N LEU A 71 19.09 -3.15 -10.88
CA LEU A 71 17.84 -3.32 -11.67
C LEU A 71 18.09 -3.46 -13.17
N ALA A 72 19.22 -2.98 -13.66
CA ALA A 72 19.64 -3.08 -15.07
C ALA A 72 18.49 -2.78 -16.04
N VAL A 73 17.88 -1.59 -15.88
CA VAL A 73 16.78 -1.10 -16.71
C VAL A 73 17.29 -0.11 -17.74
N ASP A 74 16.62 -0.05 -18.88
CA ASP A 74 16.95 0.90 -19.92
C ASP A 74 16.71 2.35 -19.47
N ASP A 75 17.45 3.29 -20.04
CA ASP A 75 17.39 4.72 -19.66
C ASP A 75 16.02 5.37 -19.89
N ASP A 76 15.21 4.84 -20.77
CA ASP A 76 13.86 5.31 -21.09
C ASP A 76 12.74 4.50 -20.41
N ALA A 77 13.09 3.43 -19.70
CA ALA A 77 12.13 2.59 -19.00
C ALA A 77 11.34 3.36 -17.95
N LEU A 78 10.09 2.91 -17.72
CA LEU A 78 9.27 3.33 -16.59
C LEU A 78 9.30 2.24 -15.51
N VAL A 79 9.86 2.56 -14.36
CA VAL A 79 9.91 1.63 -13.22
C VAL A 79 8.76 1.95 -12.26
N ILE A 80 7.93 0.95 -11.96
CA ILE A 80 6.82 1.09 -11.00
C ILE A 80 7.28 0.56 -9.65
N LEU A 81 7.26 1.41 -8.64
CA LEU A 81 7.47 1.06 -7.24
C LEU A 81 6.16 1.20 -6.48
N SER A 82 5.71 0.14 -5.81
CA SER A 82 4.40 0.14 -5.14
C SER A 82 4.49 -0.45 -3.75
N SER A 83 4.20 0.38 -2.76
CA SER A 83 3.96 -0.07 -1.38
C SER A 83 3.09 0.96 -0.67
N GLU A 84 2.06 0.50 -0.01
CA GLU A 84 1.19 1.34 0.85
C GLU A 84 1.92 1.87 2.09
N ASP A 85 3.00 1.22 2.51
CA ASP A 85 3.79 1.66 3.66
C ASP A 85 4.59 2.95 3.38
N LEU A 86 4.85 3.26 2.11
CA LEU A 86 5.50 4.51 1.72
C LEU A 86 4.72 5.76 2.18
N GLN A 87 3.41 5.67 2.44
CA GLN A 87 2.64 6.76 3.04
C GLN A 87 3.13 7.16 4.45
N TYR A 88 3.82 6.26 5.14
CA TYR A 88 4.32 6.52 6.50
C TYR A 88 5.73 7.14 6.54
N LEU A 89 6.37 7.31 5.40
CA LEU A 89 7.63 8.05 5.33
C LEU A 89 7.44 9.48 5.84
N ASP A 90 8.36 9.93 6.68
CA ASP A 90 8.40 11.33 7.09
C ASP A 90 9.01 12.22 6.00
N ALA A 91 9.03 13.54 6.21
CA ALA A 91 9.51 14.48 5.20
C ALA A 91 11.00 14.28 4.84
N GLN A 92 11.82 13.82 5.78
CA GLN A 92 13.24 13.54 5.53
C GLN A 92 13.40 12.23 4.74
N GLU A 93 12.61 11.23 5.07
CA GLU A 93 12.57 9.94 4.39
C GLU A 93 12.07 10.07 2.94
N VAL A 94 11.07 10.95 2.71
CA VAL A 94 10.62 11.28 1.35
C VAL A 94 11.72 11.98 0.54
N ARG A 95 12.54 12.84 1.16
CA ARG A 95 13.71 13.42 0.48
C ARG A 95 14.75 12.37 0.12
N ILE A 96 15.02 11.42 1.01
CA ILE A 96 15.91 10.29 0.69
C ILE A 96 15.40 9.51 -0.52
N LEU A 97 14.10 9.20 -0.57
CA LEU A 97 13.50 8.56 -1.73
C LEU A 97 13.68 9.39 -3.01
N ALA A 98 13.49 10.72 -2.92
CA ALA A 98 13.67 11.63 -4.04
C ALA A 98 15.14 11.70 -4.53
N ASP A 99 16.08 11.72 -3.60
CA ASP A 99 17.51 11.76 -3.90
C ASP A 99 17.98 10.44 -4.56
N LEU A 100 17.47 9.31 -4.08
CA LEU A 100 17.76 7.99 -4.63
C LEU A 100 17.26 7.82 -6.07
N LEU A 101 16.05 8.29 -6.36
CA LEU A 101 15.42 8.10 -7.66
C LEU A 101 15.71 9.21 -8.68
N GLY A 102 16.23 10.36 -8.20
CA GLY A 102 16.43 11.56 -9.01
C GLY A 102 15.12 12.31 -9.29
N THR A 103 14.85 13.35 -8.54
CA THR A 103 13.59 14.13 -8.53
C THR A 103 13.01 14.46 -9.91
N PRO A 104 13.79 14.84 -10.95
CA PRO A 104 13.23 15.17 -12.27
C PRO A 104 12.52 14.00 -12.96
N ASN A 105 12.91 12.78 -12.64
CA ASN A 105 12.45 11.56 -13.32
C ASN A 105 11.31 10.85 -12.57
N VAL A 106 10.88 11.39 -11.42
CA VAL A 106 9.88 10.74 -10.58
C VAL A 106 8.50 11.36 -10.81
N THR A 107 7.56 10.55 -11.20
CA THR A 107 6.13 10.84 -11.06
C THR A 107 5.63 10.08 -9.86
N VAL A 108 5.24 10.79 -8.82
CA VAL A 108 4.59 10.17 -7.68
C VAL A 108 3.13 9.99 -8.03
N ALA A 109 2.73 8.78 -8.34
CA ALA A 109 1.33 8.44 -8.36
C ALA A 109 0.90 8.22 -6.92
N TYR A 110 0.36 9.26 -6.34
CA TYR A 110 -0.41 9.11 -5.15
C TYR A 110 -1.77 8.60 -5.58
N TYR A 111 -1.92 7.29 -5.61
CA TYR A 111 -3.23 6.70 -5.67
C TYR A 111 -3.87 6.90 -4.32
N TYR A 112 -4.25 8.15 -4.09
CA TYR A 112 -5.12 8.44 -3.02
C TYR A 112 -6.53 8.12 -3.53
N TYR A 113 -6.87 6.88 -3.37
CA TYR A 113 -8.26 6.55 -3.32
C TYR A 113 -8.83 7.14 -2.03
N CYS A 114 -9.34 8.36 -2.09
CA CYS A 114 -10.17 8.88 -1.03
C CYS A 114 -11.38 7.95 -0.91
N ARG A 115 -11.21 6.90 -0.14
CA ARG A 115 -12.32 6.08 0.27
C ARG A 115 -13.12 6.86 1.30
N ARG A 116 -14.44 6.82 1.21
CA ARG A 116 -15.31 7.46 2.20
C ARG A 116 -14.90 7.01 3.60
N TRP A 117 -14.73 7.93 4.52
CA TRP A 117 -14.30 7.58 5.88
C TRP A 117 -15.23 6.60 6.58
N SER A 118 -16.54 6.68 6.32
CA SER A 118 -17.53 5.72 6.81
C SER A 118 -17.24 4.27 6.42
N GLU A 119 -16.47 4.06 5.35
CA GLU A 119 -16.06 2.74 4.86
C GLU A 119 -14.61 2.41 5.22
N LEU A 120 -13.73 3.42 5.15
CA LEU A 120 -12.31 3.25 5.41
C LEU A 120 -12.05 2.91 6.89
N LEU A 121 -12.62 3.71 7.81
CA LEU A 121 -12.31 3.57 9.23
C LEU A 121 -12.76 2.22 9.81
N PRO A 122 -13.98 1.73 9.55
CA PRO A 122 -14.35 0.37 9.93
C PRO A 122 -13.44 -0.71 9.33
N SER A 123 -13.03 -0.54 8.06
CA SER A 123 -12.12 -1.48 7.40
C SER A 123 -10.73 -1.51 8.05
N CYS A 124 -10.20 -0.35 8.46
CA CYS A 124 -8.95 -0.26 9.22
C CYS A 124 -9.07 -0.90 10.60
N TRP A 125 -10.19 -0.68 11.29
CA TRP A 125 -10.45 -1.31 12.58
C TRP A 125 -10.54 -2.83 12.46
N GLN A 126 -11.28 -3.36 11.48
CA GLN A 126 -11.37 -4.80 11.25
C GLN A 126 -10.00 -5.44 11.03
N GLU A 127 -9.12 -4.77 10.30
CA GLU A 127 -7.76 -5.25 10.07
C GLU A 127 -6.96 -5.33 11.37
N ARG A 128 -7.04 -4.32 12.21
CA ARG A 128 -6.40 -4.33 13.53
C ARG A 128 -6.91 -5.48 14.40
N VAL A 129 -8.22 -5.72 14.41
CA VAL A 129 -8.83 -6.84 15.14
C VAL A 129 -8.33 -8.19 14.62
N LYS A 130 -8.21 -8.36 13.30
CA LYS A 130 -7.62 -9.57 12.69
C LYS A 130 -6.17 -9.79 13.13
N HIS A 131 -5.45 -8.70 13.44
CA HIS A 131 -4.08 -8.72 13.96
C HIS A 131 -3.98 -8.75 15.48
N GLY A 132 -5.06 -9.05 16.17
CA GLY A 132 -5.06 -9.27 17.60
C GLY A 132 -5.46 -8.06 18.46
N ASP A 133 -5.91 -6.95 17.86
CA ASP A 133 -6.45 -5.81 18.61
C ASP A 133 -7.82 -6.20 19.20
N ASP A 134 -8.10 -5.71 20.43
CA ASP A 134 -9.35 -5.95 21.14
C ASP A 134 -10.14 -4.66 21.42
N GLN A 135 -9.67 -3.53 20.85
CA GLN A 135 -10.32 -2.24 21.04
C GLN A 135 -11.68 -2.20 20.33
N PRO A 136 -12.77 -1.79 21.01
CA PRO A 136 -14.07 -1.60 20.38
C PRO A 136 -14.04 -0.52 19.30
N LEU A 137 -14.84 -0.68 18.25
CA LEU A 137 -14.92 0.29 17.16
C LEU A 137 -15.17 1.74 17.62
N PRO A 138 -16.11 2.04 18.57
CA PRO A 138 -16.32 3.41 19.02
C PRO A 138 -15.08 4.04 19.64
N GLU A 139 -14.32 3.27 20.43
CA GLU A 139 -13.08 3.75 21.06
C GLU A 139 -11.98 3.97 20.02
N PHE A 140 -11.84 3.07 19.06
CA PHE A 140 -10.93 3.23 17.94
C PHE A 140 -11.24 4.52 17.15
N LEU A 141 -12.51 4.77 16.83
CA LEU A 141 -12.94 5.97 16.13
C LEU A 141 -12.65 7.25 16.94
N LEU A 142 -12.96 7.22 18.24
CA LEU A 142 -12.71 8.36 19.13
C LEU A 142 -11.22 8.71 19.20
N LEU A 143 -10.36 7.72 19.37
CA LEU A 143 -8.91 7.93 19.41
C LEU A 143 -8.37 8.45 18.07
N LEU A 144 -8.83 7.89 16.97
CA LEU A 144 -8.37 8.28 15.64
C LEU A 144 -8.80 9.69 15.27
N THR A 145 -10.07 10.05 15.54
CA THR A 145 -10.62 11.37 15.23
C THR A 145 -10.11 12.45 16.20
N GLY A 146 -9.92 12.12 17.48
CA GLY A 146 -9.33 13.02 18.46
C GLY A 146 -7.88 13.43 18.13
N HIS A 147 -7.17 12.60 17.35
CA HIS A 147 -5.80 12.87 16.90
C HIS A 147 -5.69 12.90 15.39
N ALA A 148 -6.76 13.26 14.68
CA ALA A 148 -6.80 13.24 13.23
C ALA A 148 -5.67 14.05 12.57
N HIS A 149 -5.27 15.17 13.17
CA HIS A 149 -4.17 16.02 12.70
C HIS A 149 -2.79 15.34 12.70
N ARG A 150 -2.65 14.16 13.32
CA ARG A 150 -1.42 13.36 13.36
C ARG A 150 -1.56 12.01 12.64
N SER A 151 -2.72 11.68 12.19
CA SER A 151 -3.00 10.37 11.60
C SER A 151 -2.99 10.45 10.08
N ALA A 152 -2.10 9.71 9.43
CA ALA A 152 -2.09 9.55 7.99
C ALA A 152 -3.38 8.89 7.45
N ILE A 153 -4.10 8.14 8.29
CA ILE A 153 -5.38 7.51 7.93
C ILE A 153 -6.52 8.52 7.96
N ALA A 154 -6.56 9.38 8.98
CA ALA A 154 -7.65 10.34 9.17
C ALA A 154 -7.37 11.71 8.54
N ASN A 155 -6.12 12.02 8.23
CA ASN A 155 -5.73 13.28 7.60
C ASN A 155 -4.77 13.03 6.44
N TYR A 156 -5.30 12.96 5.31
CA TYR A 156 -4.61 12.75 4.05
C TYR A 156 -3.68 13.90 3.67
N GLY A 157 -4.03 15.12 4.04
CA GLY A 157 -3.21 16.30 3.81
C GLY A 157 -1.79 16.13 4.32
N ILE A 158 -1.60 15.50 5.49
CA ILE A 158 -0.27 15.27 6.06
C ILE A 158 0.64 14.47 5.11
N VAL A 159 0.09 13.45 4.48
CA VAL A 159 0.86 12.61 3.55
C VAL A 159 1.12 13.38 2.27
N LEU A 160 0.08 13.99 1.70
CA LEU A 160 0.18 14.79 0.48
C LEU A 160 1.19 15.93 0.62
N ASP A 161 1.12 16.68 1.72
CA ASP A 161 2.02 17.81 1.98
C ASP A 161 3.49 17.38 2.02
N ARG A 162 3.80 16.21 2.59
CA ARG A 162 5.16 15.66 2.60
C ARG A 162 5.68 15.42 1.18
N TYR A 163 4.88 14.77 0.35
CA TYR A 163 5.26 14.44 -1.02
C TYR A 163 5.27 15.66 -1.93
N VAL A 164 4.26 16.52 -1.82
CA VAL A 164 4.18 17.76 -2.60
C VAL A 164 5.35 18.70 -2.26
N SER A 165 5.75 18.78 -0.99
CA SER A 165 6.88 19.62 -0.58
C SER A 165 8.22 19.18 -1.18
N VAL A 166 8.37 17.90 -1.53
CA VAL A 166 9.60 17.34 -2.10
C VAL A 166 9.55 17.26 -3.62
N PHE A 167 8.47 16.73 -4.17
CA PHE A 167 8.34 16.47 -5.60
C PHE A 167 7.63 17.57 -6.39
N GLY A 168 6.96 18.49 -5.69
CA GLY A 168 6.10 19.50 -6.29
C GLY A 168 4.72 18.99 -6.67
N PRO A 169 3.72 19.88 -6.74
CA PRO A 169 2.31 19.50 -6.96
C PRO A 169 2.06 18.86 -8.34
N ALA A 170 2.82 19.26 -9.36
CA ALA A 170 2.66 18.72 -10.72
C ALA A 170 3.03 17.23 -10.83
N ARG A 171 3.80 16.70 -9.87
CA ARG A 171 4.26 15.30 -9.88
C ARG A 171 3.46 14.40 -8.96
N VAL A 172 2.60 14.97 -8.12
CA VAL A 172 1.76 14.22 -7.19
C VAL A 172 0.34 14.13 -7.76
N ARG A 173 -0.05 12.94 -8.17
CA ARG A 173 -1.39 12.69 -8.73
C ARG A 173 -2.26 11.99 -7.71
N VAL A 174 -3.44 12.52 -7.47
CA VAL A 174 -4.44 12.00 -6.52
C VAL A 174 -5.65 11.49 -7.29
N VAL A 175 -6.10 10.28 -6.95
CA VAL A 175 -7.29 9.67 -7.56
C VAL A 175 -8.30 9.29 -6.48
N SER A 176 -9.59 9.48 -6.74
CA SER A 176 -10.66 9.06 -5.82
C SER A 176 -10.99 7.58 -6.00
N TYR A 177 -10.76 6.78 -4.97
CA TYR A 177 -11.18 5.37 -4.97
C TYR A 177 -12.68 5.20 -5.15
N SER A 178 -13.46 6.00 -4.44
CA SER A 178 -14.91 5.92 -4.52
C SER A 178 -15.40 6.18 -5.94
N ASN A 179 -14.80 7.15 -6.64
CA ASN A 179 -15.20 7.45 -8.03
C ASN A 179 -14.86 6.28 -8.97
N VAL A 180 -13.72 5.62 -8.77
CA VAL A 180 -13.35 4.45 -9.58
C VAL A 180 -14.26 3.26 -9.25
N ALA A 181 -14.52 3.02 -7.98
CA ALA A 181 -15.43 1.95 -7.55
C ALA A 181 -16.86 2.17 -8.05
N ASP A 182 -17.35 3.42 -8.02
CA ASP A 182 -18.67 3.78 -8.51
C ASP A 182 -18.77 3.68 -10.05
N SER A 183 -17.66 3.84 -10.78
CA SER A 183 -17.62 3.73 -12.24
C SER A 183 -17.64 2.30 -12.77
N GLN A 184 -17.53 1.30 -11.89
CA GLN A 184 -17.44 -0.14 -12.23
C GLN A 184 -16.24 -0.51 -13.15
N VAL A 185 -15.27 0.38 -13.29
CA VAL A 185 -14.03 0.10 -14.00
C VAL A 185 -13.12 -0.74 -13.11
N ASP A 186 -12.46 -1.74 -13.70
CA ASP A 186 -11.45 -2.52 -12.97
C ASP A 186 -10.35 -1.62 -12.43
N LEU A 187 -10.01 -1.80 -11.16
CA LEU A 187 -9.09 -0.93 -10.45
C LEU A 187 -7.67 -0.93 -11.04
N ALA A 188 -7.19 -2.08 -11.49
CA ALA A 188 -5.87 -2.19 -12.09
C ALA A 188 -5.86 -1.65 -13.52
N GLU A 189 -6.94 -1.83 -14.28
CA GLU A 189 -7.11 -1.21 -15.60
C GLU A 189 -7.13 0.31 -15.50
N HIS A 190 -7.87 0.84 -14.53
CA HIS A 190 -7.87 2.28 -14.26
C HIS A 190 -6.46 2.78 -13.89
N PHE A 191 -5.71 2.00 -13.09
CA PHE A 191 -4.32 2.34 -12.75
C PHE A 191 -3.45 2.40 -14.00
N VAL A 192 -3.49 1.38 -14.82
CA VAL A 192 -2.72 1.30 -16.06
C VAL A 192 -3.09 2.46 -16.99
N ALA A 193 -4.37 2.69 -17.24
CA ALA A 193 -4.84 3.75 -18.13
C ALA A 193 -4.47 5.17 -17.63
N THR A 194 -4.40 5.36 -16.32
CA THR A 194 -4.15 6.70 -15.74
C THR A 194 -2.66 7.03 -15.64
N PHE A 195 -1.81 6.06 -15.38
CA PHE A 195 -0.41 6.31 -14.99
C PHE A 195 0.63 5.77 -15.95
N LEU A 196 0.30 4.78 -16.76
CA LEU A 196 1.25 4.25 -17.73
C LEU A 196 1.16 5.03 -19.05
N PRO A 197 2.27 5.11 -19.81
CA PRO A 197 2.22 5.59 -21.18
C PRO A 197 1.29 4.67 -22.00
N PRO A 198 0.69 5.17 -23.08
CA PRO A 198 0.01 4.30 -24.03
C PRO A 198 0.93 3.15 -24.40
N LEU A 199 0.46 1.93 -24.22
CA LEU A 199 1.21 0.78 -24.67
C LEU A 199 1.30 0.86 -26.20
N PRO A 200 2.44 0.52 -26.79
CA PRO A 200 2.58 0.54 -28.25
C PRO A 200 1.48 -0.32 -28.89
N ASP A 201 0.94 0.14 -30.02
CA ASP A 201 -0.11 -0.57 -30.79
C ASP A 201 0.30 -2.00 -31.18
N SER A 202 1.60 -2.29 -31.19
CA SER A 202 2.15 -3.62 -31.45
C SER A 202 1.98 -4.62 -30.30
N LEU A 203 1.68 -4.16 -29.10
CA LEU A 203 1.33 -5.06 -28.01
C LEU A 203 -0.15 -5.41 -28.12
N PRO A 204 -0.48 -6.71 -28.08
CA PRO A 204 -1.89 -7.07 -27.98
C PRO A 204 -2.50 -6.31 -26.82
N PRO A 205 -3.71 -5.76 -26.97
CA PRO A 205 -4.40 -5.15 -25.85
C PRO A 205 -4.25 -6.08 -24.65
N LEU A 206 -4.02 -5.52 -23.46
CA LEU A 206 -4.07 -6.35 -22.24
C LEU A 206 -5.33 -7.18 -22.39
N PRO A 207 -5.25 -8.54 -22.46
CA PRO A 207 -6.42 -9.35 -22.75
C PRO A 207 -7.54 -8.92 -21.85
N ASP A 208 -8.74 -8.89 -22.39
CA ASP A 208 -9.95 -8.53 -21.68
C ASP A 208 -9.91 -9.17 -20.30
N GLY A 209 -9.67 -8.35 -19.29
CA GLY A 209 -9.23 -8.80 -17.98
C GLY A 209 -7.77 -9.25 -18.00
N LEU A 210 -6.91 -8.63 -17.20
CA LEU A 210 -5.61 -9.21 -16.82
C LEU A 210 -5.85 -10.68 -16.44
N PRO A 211 -4.96 -11.62 -16.81
CA PRO A 211 -5.25 -13.04 -16.68
C PRO A 211 -5.86 -13.34 -15.31
N PRO A 212 -6.86 -14.23 -15.23
CA PRO A 212 -7.27 -14.74 -13.93
C PRO A 212 -6.00 -15.12 -13.18
N LEU A 213 -6.01 -14.90 -11.89
CA LEU A 213 -4.95 -15.39 -11.01
C LEU A 213 -4.55 -16.79 -11.47
N PRO A 214 -3.23 -17.11 -11.59
CA PRO A 214 -2.78 -18.36 -12.15
C PRO A 214 -3.63 -19.51 -11.65
N ASP A 215 -4.09 -20.35 -12.55
CA ASP A 215 -4.89 -21.56 -12.30
C ASP A 215 -4.25 -22.36 -11.18
N GLY A 216 -4.85 -22.37 -10.03
CA GLY A 216 -4.32 -23.02 -8.82
C GLY A 216 -4.83 -22.44 -7.53
N LEU A 217 -5.24 -21.16 -7.53
CA LEU A 217 -6.17 -20.69 -6.52
C LEU A 217 -7.57 -20.96 -7.10
N PRO A 218 -8.38 -21.80 -6.47
CA PRO A 218 -9.75 -21.98 -6.92
C PRO A 218 -10.36 -20.59 -7.07
N PRO A 219 -11.14 -20.30 -8.14
CA PRO A 219 -11.94 -19.10 -8.15
C PRO A 219 -12.73 -19.18 -6.85
N ALA A 220 -12.32 -18.35 -5.89
CA ALA A 220 -13.11 -18.24 -4.69
C ALA A 220 -14.46 -17.77 -5.19
N PRO A 221 -15.52 -18.56 -5.01
CA PRO A 221 -16.85 -18.13 -5.38
C PRO A 221 -17.06 -16.84 -4.60
N ASP A 222 -17.11 -15.70 -5.29
CA ASP A 222 -17.31 -14.34 -4.72
C ASP A 222 -16.27 -13.85 -3.72
N ALA A 223 -15.15 -14.52 -3.52
CA ALA A 223 -14.13 -14.05 -2.59
C ALA A 223 -13.22 -13.02 -3.26
N ARG A 224 -13.59 -11.76 -3.12
CA ARG A 224 -12.62 -10.67 -3.26
C ARG A 224 -11.47 -10.94 -2.28
N PRO A 225 -10.19 -10.98 -2.72
CA PRO A 225 -9.08 -11.05 -1.76
C PRO A 225 -9.29 -9.91 -0.75
N ASN A 226 -9.34 -10.23 0.54
CA ASN A 226 -9.70 -9.32 1.64
C ASN A 226 -11.19 -8.94 1.73
N ALA A 227 -12.12 -9.84 1.46
CA ALA A 227 -13.51 -9.63 1.82
C ALA A 227 -13.60 -9.20 3.29
N SER A 228 -14.35 -8.12 3.55
CA SER A 228 -14.64 -7.71 4.93
C SER A 228 -15.45 -8.80 5.60
N LEU A 229 -15.04 -9.19 6.82
CA LEU A 229 -15.82 -10.10 7.64
C LEU A 229 -17.15 -9.44 8.01
N ALA A 230 -18.19 -10.25 8.24
CA ALA A 230 -19.43 -9.74 8.79
C ALA A 230 -19.18 -9.09 10.16
N SER A 231 -20.01 -8.13 10.52
CA SER A 231 -19.83 -7.39 11.79
C SER A 231 -19.83 -8.30 13.02
N THR A 232 -20.61 -9.37 12.99
CA THR A 232 -20.65 -10.38 14.06
C THR A 232 -19.37 -11.22 14.14
N GLU A 233 -18.81 -11.60 13.00
CA GLU A 233 -17.58 -12.39 12.95
C GLU A 233 -16.38 -11.59 13.48
N ILE A 234 -16.26 -10.33 13.10
CA ILE A 234 -15.16 -9.49 13.56
C ILE A 234 -15.28 -9.16 15.06
N GLU A 235 -16.50 -8.98 15.58
CA GLU A 235 -16.73 -8.80 17.01
C GLU A 235 -16.41 -10.08 17.81
N MET A 236 -16.70 -11.26 17.30
CA MET A 236 -16.26 -12.51 17.92
C MET A 236 -14.73 -12.58 18.02
N ILE A 237 -14.01 -12.27 16.95
CA ILE A 237 -12.55 -12.25 16.96
C ILE A 237 -12.04 -11.25 17.99
N ARG A 238 -12.62 -10.05 18.07
CA ARG A 238 -12.26 -9.02 19.05
C ARG A 238 -12.44 -9.52 20.49
N VAL A 239 -13.58 -10.14 20.79
CA VAL A 239 -13.85 -10.70 22.12
C VAL A 239 -12.85 -11.82 22.45
N LEU A 240 -12.53 -12.70 21.50
CA LEU A 240 -11.52 -13.73 21.70
C LEU A 240 -10.14 -13.12 21.97
N ASN A 241 -9.74 -12.07 21.26
CA ASN A 241 -8.50 -11.35 21.51
C ASN A 241 -8.47 -10.77 22.95
N ALA A 242 -9.57 -10.17 23.40
CA ALA A 242 -9.68 -9.64 24.77
C ALA A 242 -9.56 -10.73 25.82
N LEU A 243 -10.19 -11.89 25.62
CA LEU A 243 -10.09 -13.04 26.51
C LEU A 243 -8.65 -13.59 26.54
N HIS A 244 -8.00 -13.76 25.39
CA HIS A 244 -6.62 -14.21 25.33
C HIS A 244 -5.67 -13.28 26.10
N ARG A 245 -5.81 -11.97 25.96
CA ARG A 245 -5.00 -10.99 26.71
C ARG A 245 -5.21 -11.09 28.22
N ARG A 246 -6.46 -11.28 28.67
CA ARG A 246 -6.79 -11.41 30.10
C ARG A 246 -6.17 -12.66 30.72
N HIS A 247 -6.03 -13.74 29.96
CA HIS A 247 -5.46 -15.01 30.42
C HIS A 247 -3.95 -15.14 30.15
N GLY A 248 -3.25 -14.04 29.83
CA GLY A 248 -1.81 -14.04 29.62
C GLY A 248 -1.37 -14.71 28.33
N GLY A 249 -2.30 -15.04 27.43
CA GLY A 249 -2.02 -15.52 26.10
C GLY A 249 -1.62 -14.40 25.14
N ASN A 250 -0.69 -14.69 24.24
CA ASN A 250 -0.47 -13.81 23.11
C ASN A 250 -1.64 -14.00 22.14
N PRO A 251 -2.39 -12.94 21.73
CA PRO A 251 -3.46 -13.09 20.76
C PRO A 251 -2.90 -13.81 19.54
N ALA A 252 -3.65 -14.77 19.03
CA ALA A 252 -3.21 -15.59 17.90
C ALA A 252 -2.97 -14.68 16.69
N VAL A 253 -1.72 -14.25 16.54
CA VAL A 253 -1.23 -13.65 15.31
C VAL A 253 -1.27 -14.75 14.27
N ARG A 254 -2.33 -14.83 13.48
CA ARG A 254 -2.22 -15.46 12.19
C ARG A 254 -1.25 -14.59 11.42
N SER A 255 -0.01 -15.01 11.41
CA SER A 255 1.03 -14.47 10.54
C SER A 255 0.60 -14.70 9.09
N ALA A 256 -0.21 -13.78 8.57
CA ALA A 256 -0.24 -13.57 7.14
C ALA A 256 1.13 -12.97 6.79
N PRO A 257 1.91 -13.60 5.90
CA PRO A 257 3.16 -13.02 5.46
C PRO A 257 2.84 -11.68 4.79
N GLY A 258 3.37 -10.59 5.33
CA GLY A 258 3.40 -9.29 4.65
C GLY A 258 2.57 -8.15 5.23
N ILE A 259 2.08 -8.21 6.47
CA ILE A 259 1.47 -7.04 7.09
C ILE A 259 2.34 -6.60 8.26
N CYS A 260 2.91 -5.42 8.05
CA CYS A 260 3.80 -4.69 8.92
C CYS A 260 3.36 -4.69 10.39
N SER A 261 4.05 -5.47 11.20
CA SER A 261 4.25 -5.13 12.59
C SER A 261 5.24 -3.98 12.63
N THR A 262 4.78 -2.74 12.47
CA THR A 262 5.60 -1.58 12.82
C THR A 262 5.79 -1.57 14.34
N PRO A 263 6.98 -1.90 14.86
CA PRO A 263 7.33 -1.58 16.23
C PRO A 263 7.64 -0.09 16.23
N GLY A 264 6.71 0.73 16.72
CA GLY A 264 7.07 2.11 16.88
C GLY A 264 5.98 3.15 16.95
N HIS A 265 4.72 2.79 16.96
CA HIS A 265 3.69 3.70 17.45
C HIS A 265 3.08 3.13 18.72
N SER A 266 3.92 2.93 19.75
CA SER A 266 3.44 3.03 21.12
C SER A 266 2.96 4.47 21.27
N ILE A 267 1.66 4.70 21.09
CA ILE A 267 0.97 5.82 21.71
C ILE A 267 1.32 5.70 23.19
N CYS A 268 2.19 6.59 23.61
CA CYS A 268 2.76 6.74 24.95
C CYS A 268 1.74 6.38 26.02
N ARG A 269 1.87 5.21 26.65
CA ARG A 269 1.35 5.02 27.99
C ARG A 269 2.27 5.82 28.90
N ARG A 270 1.99 7.11 29.10
CA ARG A 270 2.52 7.82 30.25
C ARG A 270 1.82 7.22 31.48
N SER A 271 2.56 6.43 32.21
CA SER A 271 2.25 6.13 33.59
C SER A 271 2.05 7.46 34.34
N ALA A 272 0.89 7.61 34.95
CA ALA A 272 0.65 8.68 35.89
C ALA A 272 1.62 8.52 37.09
N PRO A 273 2.21 9.60 37.60
CA PRO A 273 2.98 9.53 38.84
C PRO A 273 2.03 9.28 40.01
N ARG A 274 2.48 8.45 40.96
CA ARG A 274 1.87 8.27 42.27
C ARG A 274 2.01 9.56 43.08
#